data_5a8bfbe254d3ccbb730e3e4f03f01cd1
#
_entry.id   5a8bfbe254d3ccbb730e3e4f03f01cd1
#
_cell.length_a   1.000
_cell.length_b   1.000
_cell.length_c   1.000
_cell.angle_alpha   90.00
_cell.angle_beta   90.00
_cell.angle_gamma   90.00
#
_symmetry.space_group_name_H-M   'P 1'
#
loop_
_entity.id
_entity.type
_entity.pdbx_description
1 polymer ?
#
loop_
_entity_poly.entity_id
_entity_poly.type
_entity_poly.pdbx_seq_one_letter_code
_entity_poly.pdbx_strand_id
1 'polypeptide(L)'
;MAVAHRLASQGATGQGYDTFVLAARRSRDLDAQEADLRKAGAGTVERVEFDADDVDNHRAVLDDIANRHGPLDVVVVAFGILGDQQRAEQDAGHALGVIHTDYVAHVSILTHLANLLRAQGHGQLVVFSSVAGVRVRRANYVYGSAKAGLDGFASGLADALAGSGVHLLLVRPGFVIGRMTEGMTPAPFSSTPDQVADATVAGLRRRRDVVWVPAILRPVFAVMRLLPRPVWRRLPR
;
A
#
# COMPACT_ATOMS: atom_id res chain seq x y z
N MET A 1 -8.87 -4.96 -1.67
CA MET A 1 -9.93 -5.45 -2.61
C MET A 1 -10.52 -4.35 -3.48
N ALA A 2 -10.96 -3.19 -2.94
CA ALA A 2 -11.59 -2.15 -3.77
C ALA A 2 -10.75 -1.71 -4.99
N VAL A 3 -9.42 -1.57 -4.86
CA VAL A 3 -8.53 -1.29 -5.99
C VAL A 3 -8.56 -2.40 -7.05
N ALA A 4 -8.45 -3.67 -6.63
CA ALA A 4 -8.49 -4.80 -7.56
C ALA A 4 -9.81 -4.87 -8.31
N HIS A 5 -10.95 -4.61 -7.64
CA HIS A 5 -12.26 -4.52 -8.28
C HIS A 5 -12.34 -3.41 -9.35
N ARG A 6 -11.78 -2.23 -9.06
CA ARG A 6 -11.70 -1.14 -10.06
C ARG A 6 -10.77 -1.50 -11.24
N LEU A 7 -9.68 -2.21 -10.97
CA LEU A 7 -8.77 -2.68 -12.02
C LEU A 7 -9.43 -3.76 -12.90
N ALA A 8 -10.21 -4.67 -12.33
CA ALA A 8 -10.97 -5.66 -13.10
C ALA A 8 -12.03 -5.00 -14.00
N SER A 9 -12.81 -4.06 -13.46
CA SER A 9 -13.91 -3.43 -14.21
C SER A 9 -13.47 -2.34 -15.20
N GLN A 10 -12.38 -1.64 -14.93
CA GLN A 10 -11.98 -0.43 -15.64
C GLN A 10 -10.53 -0.41 -16.12
N GLY A 11 -9.64 -1.20 -15.50
CA GLY A 11 -8.21 -1.18 -15.75
C GLY A 11 -7.51 0.17 -15.51
N ALA A 12 -6.20 0.18 -15.65
CA ALA A 12 -5.42 1.42 -15.64
C ALA A 12 -5.45 2.14 -17.02
N THR A 13 -5.78 1.45 -18.08
CA THR A 13 -5.81 1.97 -19.47
C THR A 13 -7.21 2.25 -20.01
N GLY A 14 -8.24 1.96 -19.23
CA GLY A 14 -9.65 2.05 -19.67
C GLY A 14 -10.28 0.71 -20.09
N GLN A 15 -9.46 -0.35 -20.19
CA GLN A 15 -9.92 -1.73 -20.32
C GLN A 15 -9.57 -2.48 -19.04
N GLY A 16 -10.50 -3.31 -18.52
CA GLY A 16 -10.27 -4.13 -17.36
C GLY A 16 -9.12 -5.13 -17.57
N TYR A 17 -8.43 -5.47 -16.50
CA TYR A 17 -7.47 -6.57 -16.51
C TYR A 17 -8.22 -7.90 -16.42
N ASP A 18 -7.71 -8.90 -17.12
CA ASP A 18 -8.33 -10.24 -17.18
C ASP A 18 -7.83 -11.17 -16.08
N THR A 19 -6.54 -11.14 -15.81
CA THR A 19 -5.88 -12.05 -14.86
C THR A 19 -5.51 -11.35 -13.55
N PHE A 20 -5.90 -11.95 -12.43
CA PHE A 20 -5.61 -11.47 -11.08
C PHE A 20 -4.96 -12.54 -10.23
N VAL A 21 -3.90 -12.18 -9.51
CA VAL A 21 -3.31 -13.01 -8.47
C VAL A 21 -3.56 -12.33 -7.12
N LEU A 22 -4.28 -13.01 -6.24
CA LEU A 22 -4.57 -12.56 -4.88
C LEU A 22 -3.62 -13.25 -3.92
N ALA A 23 -2.63 -12.50 -3.42
CA ALA A 23 -1.63 -12.99 -2.48
C ALA A 23 -2.00 -12.62 -1.04
N ALA A 24 -2.13 -13.59 -0.14
CA ALA A 24 -2.46 -13.39 1.27
C ALA A 24 -2.03 -14.58 2.14
N ARG A 25 -1.80 -14.35 3.44
CA ARG A 25 -1.44 -15.38 4.42
C ARG A 25 -2.46 -16.51 4.54
N ARG A 26 -3.73 -16.23 4.31
CA ARG A 26 -4.83 -17.20 4.31
C ARG A 26 -5.55 -17.14 2.98
N SER A 27 -4.86 -17.58 1.93
CA SER A 27 -5.36 -17.53 0.56
C SER A 27 -6.67 -18.31 0.36
N ARG A 28 -6.87 -19.37 1.13
CA ARG A 28 -8.11 -20.17 1.14
C ARG A 28 -9.35 -19.40 1.61
N ASP A 29 -9.18 -18.31 2.38
CA ASP A 29 -10.29 -17.51 2.91
C ASP A 29 -10.72 -16.39 1.91
N LEU A 30 -10.25 -16.42 0.67
CA LEU A 30 -10.48 -15.40 -0.34
C LEU A 30 -11.61 -15.74 -1.34
N ASP A 31 -12.50 -16.70 -1.03
CA ASP A 31 -13.59 -17.12 -1.93
C ASP A 31 -14.50 -15.94 -2.33
N ALA A 32 -14.89 -15.11 -1.35
CA ALA A 32 -15.73 -13.95 -1.61
C ALA A 32 -15.02 -12.92 -2.50
N GLN A 33 -13.72 -12.70 -2.29
CA GLN A 33 -12.90 -11.76 -3.04
C GLN A 33 -12.68 -12.22 -4.48
N GLU A 34 -12.45 -13.52 -4.69
CA GLU A 34 -12.38 -14.12 -6.00
C GLU A 34 -13.71 -13.96 -6.75
N ALA A 35 -14.83 -14.31 -6.10
CA ALA A 35 -16.15 -14.16 -6.69
C ALA A 35 -16.47 -12.72 -7.09
N ASP A 36 -16.08 -11.73 -6.24
CA ASP A 36 -16.25 -10.31 -6.55
C ASP A 36 -15.44 -9.86 -7.76
N LEU A 37 -14.19 -10.33 -7.89
CA LEU A 37 -13.37 -9.99 -9.06
C LEU A 37 -13.92 -10.61 -10.34
N ARG A 38 -14.37 -11.86 -10.30
CA ARG A 38 -15.03 -12.51 -11.46
C ARG A 38 -16.29 -11.76 -11.88
N LYS A 39 -17.12 -11.30 -10.92
CA LYS A 39 -18.29 -10.45 -11.22
C LYS A 39 -17.89 -9.09 -11.79
N ALA A 40 -16.72 -8.56 -11.43
CA ALA A 40 -16.20 -7.29 -11.94
C ALA A 40 -15.59 -7.41 -13.34
N GLY A 41 -15.48 -8.63 -13.91
CA GLY A 41 -14.98 -8.88 -15.26
C GLY A 41 -13.65 -9.61 -15.35
N ALA A 42 -13.05 -10.05 -14.24
CA ALA A 42 -11.84 -10.86 -14.29
C ALA A 42 -12.14 -12.28 -14.84
N GLY A 43 -11.42 -12.70 -15.88
CA GLY A 43 -11.52 -14.05 -16.45
C GLY A 43 -10.78 -15.07 -15.58
N THR A 44 -9.59 -14.74 -15.15
CA THR A 44 -8.75 -15.61 -14.29
C THR A 44 -8.48 -14.95 -12.94
N VAL A 45 -8.76 -15.65 -11.86
CA VAL A 45 -8.37 -15.22 -10.50
C VAL A 45 -7.68 -16.40 -9.82
N GLU A 46 -6.42 -16.22 -9.46
CA GLU A 46 -5.65 -17.18 -8.68
C GLU A 46 -5.41 -16.67 -7.26
N ARG A 47 -5.35 -17.59 -6.33
CA ARG A 47 -5.03 -17.33 -4.92
C ARG A 47 -3.69 -17.96 -4.57
N VAL A 48 -2.79 -17.14 -4.04
CA VAL A 48 -1.45 -17.55 -3.64
C VAL A 48 -1.28 -17.30 -2.14
N GLU A 49 -0.77 -18.30 -1.42
CA GLU A 49 -0.39 -18.08 -0.04
C GLU A 49 0.89 -17.25 0.01
N PHE A 50 0.83 -16.16 0.76
CA PHE A 50 1.92 -15.21 0.88
C PHE A 50 1.93 -14.60 2.28
N ASP A 51 2.98 -14.89 3.03
CA ASP A 51 3.25 -14.18 4.28
C ASP A 51 4.26 -13.06 4.02
N ALA A 52 3.81 -11.82 4.22
CA ALA A 52 4.66 -10.64 4.02
C ALA A 52 5.83 -10.58 5.02
N ASP A 53 5.72 -11.24 6.17
CA ASP A 53 6.76 -11.25 7.19
C ASP A 53 7.84 -12.32 6.93
N ASP A 54 7.59 -13.26 6.01
CA ASP A 54 8.56 -14.24 5.50
C ASP A 54 9.34 -13.63 4.32
N VAL A 55 10.26 -12.73 4.63
CA VAL A 55 11.02 -11.97 3.63
C VAL A 55 11.94 -12.83 2.77
N ASP A 56 12.37 -13.97 3.28
CA ASP A 56 13.27 -14.90 2.55
C ASP A 56 12.54 -15.58 1.39
N ASN A 57 11.22 -15.74 1.50
CA ASN A 57 10.39 -16.38 0.47
C ASN A 57 9.84 -15.40 -0.58
N HIS A 58 9.99 -14.08 -0.40
CA HIS A 58 9.43 -13.08 -1.31
C HIS A 58 9.82 -13.29 -2.76
N ARG A 59 11.11 -13.55 -3.00
CA ARG A 59 11.63 -13.77 -4.35
C ARG A 59 11.03 -15.01 -5.01
N ALA A 60 11.00 -16.14 -4.28
CA ALA A 60 10.49 -17.39 -4.83
C ALA A 60 9.00 -17.29 -5.22
N VAL A 61 8.20 -16.63 -4.39
CA VAL A 61 6.77 -16.42 -4.70
C VAL A 61 6.59 -15.51 -5.92
N LEU A 62 7.36 -14.44 -6.05
CA LEU A 62 7.27 -13.55 -7.21
C LEU A 62 7.72 -14.22 -8.50
N ASP A 63 8.83 -14.97 -8.46
CA ASP A 63 9.35 -15.70 -9.61
C ASP A 63 8.32 -16.77 -10.06
N ASP A 64 7.69 -17.48 -9.11
CA ASP A 64 6.63 -18.48 -9.41
C ASP A 64 5.41 -17.82 -10.07
N ILE A 65 4.91 -16.69 -9.55
CA ILE A 65 3.79 -15.95 -10.13
C ILE A 65 4.13 -15.49 -11.55
N ALA A 66 5.32 -14.90 -11.75
CA ALA A 66 5.73 -14.39 -13.05
C ALA A 66 5.92 -15.53 -14.07
N ASN A 67 6.42 -16.70 -13.65
CA ASN A 67 6.57 -17.87 -14.51
C ASN A 67 5.23 -18.46 -14.96
N ARG A 68 4.21 -18.42 -14.10
CA ARG A 68 2.88 -19.00 -14.41
C ARG A 68 1.98 -18.05 -15.19
N HIS A 69 2.06 -16.75 -14.94
CA HIS A 69 1.13 -15.78 -15.51
C HIS A 69 1.77 -14.82 -16.53
N GLY A 70 3.10 -14.86 -16.67
CA GLY A 70 3.82 -13.95 -17.56
C GLY A 70 4.05 -12.56 -16.94
N PRO A 71 4.20 -11.54 -17.78
CA PRO A 71 4.53 -10.20 -17.33
C PRO A 71 3.49 -9.61 -16.39
N LEU A 72 3.96 -8.90 -15.34
CA LEU A 72 3.11 -8.24 -14.35
C LEU A 72 2.87 -6.78 -14.76
N ASP A 73 1.64 -6.43 -15.13
CA ASP A 73 1.30 -5.06 -15.53
C ASP A 73 1.17 -4.12 -14.33
N VAL A 74 0.45 -4.56 -13.30
CA VAL A 74 0.21 -3.76 -12.07
C VAL A 74 0.38 -4.64 -10.85
N VAL A 75 1.23 -4.21 -9.93
CA VAL A 75 1.37 -4.85 -8.61
C VAL A 75 0.97 -3.89 -7.51
N VAL A 76 0.02 -4.31 -6.68
CA VAL A 76 -0.50 -3.52 -5.56
C VAL A 76 0.00 -4.10 -4.25
N VAL A 77 0.92 -3.41 -3.60
CA VAL A 77 1.46 -3.77 -2.28
C VAL A 77 0.64 -3.07 -1.22
N ALA A 78 -0.27 -3.82 -0.57
CA ALA A 78 -1.30 -3.27 0.32
C ALA A 78 -1.39 -3.97 1.68
N PHE A 79 -0.41 -4.77 2.05
CA PHE A 79 -0.36 -5.35 3.39
C PHE A 79 0.12 -4.32 4.43
N GLY A 80 -0.15 -4.58 5.70
CA GLY A 80 0.28 -3.76 6.82
C GLY A 80 -0.61 -3.96 8.04
N ILE A 81 -0.11 -3.51 9.18
CA ILE A 81 -0.81 -3.56 10.47
C ILE A 81 -0.72 -2.22 11.17
N LEU A 82 -1.77 -1.83 11.90
CA LEU A 82 -1.72 -0.61 12.71
C LEU A 82 -0.92 -0.85 14.01
N GLY A 83 -0.98 -2.06 14.53
CA GLY A 83 -0.47 -2.41 15.84
C GLY A 83 -1.26 -1.76 16.98
N ASP A 84 -0.85 -2.05 18.20
CA ASP A 84 -1.34 -1.41 19.41
C ASP A 84 -0.25 -0.47 19.96
N GLN A 85 -0.49 0.83 19.89
CA GLN A 85 0.48 1.84 20.32
C GLN A 85 0.76 1.74 21.82
N GLN A 86 -0.24 1.48 22.67
CA GLN A 86 -0.04 1.39 24.13
C GLN A 86 0.83 0.17 24.48
N ARG A 87 0.59 -0.95 23.82
CA ARG A 87 1.43 -2.14 23.96
C ARG A 87 2.84 -1.87 23.44
N ALA A 88 2.98 -1.23 22.29
CA ALA A 88 4.28 -0.93 21.68
C ALA A 88 5.15 0.02 22.53
N GLU A 89 4.55 0.82 23.42
CA GLU A 89 5.27 1.68 24.37
C GLU A 89 5.98 0.87 25.48
N GLN A 90 5.57 -0.37 25.72
CA GLN A 90 6.07 -1.23 26.80
C GLN A 90 6.69 -2.54 26.29
N ASP A 91 6.36 -2.95 25.07
CA ASP A 91 6.79 -4.20 24.47
C ASP A 91 7.55 -3.91 23.16
N ALA A 92 8.87 -3.95 23.24
CA ALA A 92 9.75 -3.76 22.10
C ALA A 92 9.53 -4.81 21.00
N GLY A 93 9.18 -6.05 21.38
CA GLY A 93 8.88 -7.12 20.42
C GLY A 93 7.64 -6.76 19.57
N HIS A 94 6.58 -6.24 20.19
CA HIS A 94 5.41 -5.76 19.48
C HIS A 94 5.74 -4.56 18.57
N ALA A 95 6.52 -3.59 19.06
CA ALA A 95 6.95 -2.46 18.26
C ALA A 95 7.76 -2.88 17.03
N LEU A 96 8.72 -3.79 17.20
CA LEU A 96 9.55 -4.35 16.13
C LEU A 96 8.69 -5.14 15.12
N GLY A 97 7.68 -5.89 15.56
CA GLY A 97 6.75 -6.58 14.67
C GLY A 97 6.01 -5.62 13.74
N VAL A 98 5.53 -4.48 14.26
CA VAL A 98 4.90 -3.44 13.42
C VAL A 98 5.89 -2.86 12.41
N ILE A 99 7.12 -2.55 12.83
CA ILE A 99 8.18 -2.06 11.94
C ILE A 99 8.52 -3.11 10.87
N HIS A 100 8.62 -4.37 11.26
CA HIS A 100 8.93 -5.46 10.33
C HIS A 100 7.89 -5.54 9.22
N THR A 101 6.61 -5.70 9.57
CA THR A 101 5.54 -5.82 8.59
C THR A 101 5.39 -4.55 7.74
N ASP A 102 5.37 -3.36 8.36
CA ASP A 102 5.01 -2.12 7.66
C ASP A 102 6.19 -1.42 6.97
N TYR A 103 7.44 -1.87 7.22
CA TYR A 103 8.62 -1.30 6.59
C TYR A 103 9.58 -2.36 6.04
N VAL A 104 10.11 -3.27 6.86
CA VAL A 104 11.15 -4.22 6.42
C VAL A 104 10.62 -5.14 5.31
N ALA A 105 9.43 -5.70 5.49
CA ALA A 105 8.77 -6.54 4.50
C ALA A 105 8.50 -5.77 3.18
N HIS A 106 8.13 -4.49 3.29
CA HIS A 106 7.95 -3.65 2.10
C HIS A 106 9.27 -3.38 1.38
N VAL A 107 10.36 -3.11 2.10
CA VAL A 107 11.69 -2.95 1.49
C VAL A 107 12.07 -4.20 0.70
N SER A 108 11.89 -5.38 1.28
CA SER A 108 12.19 -6.65 0.61
C SER A 108 11.35 -6.85 -0.65
N ILE A 109 10.03 -6.84 -0.53
CA ILE A 109 9.15 -7.13 -1.67
C ILE A 109 9.29 -6.10 -2.79
N LEU A 110 9.40 -4.80 -2.46
CA LEU A 110 9.55 -3.74 -3.45
C LEU A 110 10.89 -3.81 -4.17
N THR A 111 11.96 -4.24 -3.50
CA THR A 111 13.26 -4.46 -4.14
C THR A 111 13.19 -5.59 -5.16
N HIS A 112 12.57 -6.71 -4.82
CA HIS A 112 12.37 -7.83 -5.75
C HIS A 112 11.47 -7.44 -6.92
N LEU A 113 10.34 -6.78 -6.66
CA LEU A 113 9.44 -6.28 -7.70
C LEU A 113 10.11 -5.28 -8.63
N ALA A 114 10.89 -4.35 -8.10
CA ALA A 114 11.62 -3.39 -8.92
C ALA A 114 12.60 -4.08 -9.89
N ASN A 115 13.32 -5.09 -9.42
CA ASN A 115 14.24 -5.86 -10.25
C ASN A 115 13.50 -6.67 -11.33
N LEU A 116 12.41 -7.34 -10.96
CA LEU A 116 11.58 -8.12 -11.87
C LEU A 116 10.98 -7.22 -12.98
N LEU A 117 10.35 -6.11 -12.61
CA LEU A 117 9.71 -5.21 -13.56
C LEU A 117 10.73 -4.45 -14.42
N ARG A 118 11.92 -4.11 -13.89
CA ARG A 118 13.02 -3.58 -14.72
C ARG A 118 13.48 -4.58 -15.77
N ALA A 119 13.64 -5.85 -15.40
CA ALA A 119 14.00 -6.90 -16.36
C ALA A 119 12.91 -7.08 -17.43
N GLN A 120 11.65 -6.91 -17.04
CA GLN A 120 10.50 -6.91 -17.93
C GLN A 120 10.42 -5.68 -18.84
N GLY A 121 10.97 -4.53 -18.42
CA GLY A 121 10.99 -3.26 -19.17
C GLY A 121 9.71 -2.44 -19.04
N HIS A 122 8.72 -2.89 -18.30
CA HIS A 122 7.44 -2.20 -18.05
C HIS A 122 6.78 -2.66 -16.75
N GLY A 123 5.79 -1.92 -16.29
CA GLY A 123 4.95 -2.27 -15.15
C GLY A 123 4.63 -1.07 -14.26
N GLN A 124 3.67 -1.25 -13.37
CA GLN A 124 3.27 -0.24 -12.39
C GLN A 124 3.23 -0.84 -10.99
N LEU A 125 3.89 -0.16 -10.04
CA LEU A 125 3.85 -0.48 -8.62
C LEU A 125 2.92 0.49 -7.89
N VAL A 126 2.04 -0.01 -7.04
CA VAL A 126 1.24 0.80 -6.11
C VAL A 126 1.66 0.49 -4.69
N VAL A 127 2.08 1.52 -3.96
CA VAL A 127 2.54 1.40 -2.58
C VAL A 127 1.65 2.25 -1.68
N PHE A 128 1.10 1.65 -0.62
CA PHE A 128 0.30 2.36 0.38
C PHE A 128 1.15 2.79 1.57
N SER A 129 1.52 4.07 1.59
CA SER A 129 2.04 4.77 2.77
C SER A 129 0.87 5.27 3.65
N SER A 130 1.02 6.36 4.34
CA SER A 130 0.00 7.03 5.14
C SER A 130 0.41 8.47 5.41
N VAL A 131 -0.57 9.35 5.64
CA VAL A 131 -0.29 10.67 6.20
C VAL A 131 0.39 10.60 7.58
N ALA A 132 0.25 9.49 8.30
CA ALA A 132 0.95 9.24 9.57
C ALA A 132 2.48 9.23 9.41
N GLY A 133 2.99 8.82 8.23
CA GLY A 133 4.42 8.86 7.90
C GLY A 133 4.92 10.25 7.53
N VAL A 134 4.04 11.15 7.05
CA VAL A 134 4.44 12.51 6.65
C VAL A 134 4.83 13.36 7.85
N ARG A 135 4.09 13.25 8.93
CA ARG A 135 4.44 13.82 10.23
C ARG A 135 3.95 12.91 11.35
N VAL A 136 4.90 12.22 11.97
CA VAL A 136 4.65 11.23 13.03
C VAL A 136 4.07 11.90 14.26
N ARG A 137 3.03 11.28 14.85
CA ARG A 137 2.32 11.73 16.05
C ARG A 137 2.57 10.80 17.22
N ARG A 138 2.48 11.35 18.44
CA ARG A 138 2.60 10.58 19.68
C ARG A 138 1.61 9.42 19.78
N ALA A 139 0.40 9.60 19.23
CA ALA A 139 -0.66 8.62 19.30
C ALA A 139 -0.38 7.31 18.55
N ASN A 140 0.53 7.33 17.57
CA ASN A 140 0.84 6.17 16.72
C ASN A 140 2.26 6.26 16.15
N TYR A 141 3.24 6.58 17.02
CA TYR A 141 4.58 6.85 16.52
C TYR A 141 5.31 5.60 15.99
N VAL A 142 4.98 4.41 16.45
CA VAL A 142 5.58 3.17 15.93
C VAL A 142 5.10 2.94 14.48
N TYR A 143 3.78 2.91 14.26
CA TYR A 143 3.19 2.83 12.93
C TYR A 143 3.63 4.00 12.03
N GLY A 144 3.58 5.23 12.58
CA GLY A 144 3.97 6.43 11.85
C GLY A 144 5.43 6.42 11.41
N SER A 145 6.34 5.89 12.23
CA SER A 145 7.77 5.77 11.88
C SER A 145 7.99 4.72 10.78
N ALA A 146 7.30 3.58 10.84
CA ALA A 146 7.34 2.58 9.77
C ALA A 146 6.85 3.15 8.44
N LYS A 147 5.71 3.87 8.47
CA LYS A 147 5.17 4.52 7.26
C LYS A 147 6.04 5.70 6.77
N ALA A 148 6.78 6.38 7.65
CA ALA A 148 7.75 7.39 7.25
C ALA A 148 8.96 6.77 6.54
N GLY A 149 9.47 5.65 7.05
CA GLY A 149 10.51 4.85 6.39
C GLY A 149 10.06 4.35 5.03
N LEU A 150 8.86 3.75 4.95
CA LEU A 150 8.28 3.28 3.70
C LEU A 150 8.08 4.42 2.69
N ASP A 151 7.60 5.57 3.13
CA ASP A 151 7.39 6.74 2.28
C ASP A 151 8.70 7.25 1.67
N GLY A 152 9.76 7.33 2.48
CA GLY A 152 11.09 7.69 2.01
C GLY A 152 11.69 6.66 1.05
N PHE A 153 11.59 5.36 1.40
CA PHE A 153 12.07 4.28 0.54
C PHE A 153 11.35 4.26 -0.81
N ALA A 154 10.02 4.32 -0.82
CA ALA A 154 9.23 4.29 -2.05
C ALA A 154 9.47 5.52 -2.92
N SER A 155 9.68 6.70 -2.33
CA SER A 155 10.04 7.91 -3.07
C SER A 155 11.41 7.76 -3.75
N GLY A 156 12.44 7.30 -3.02
CA GLY A 156 13.76 7.05 -3.61
C GLY A 156 13.74 5.95 -4.67
N LEU A 157 12.92 4.91 -4.46
CA LEU A 157 12.75 3.84 -5.44
C LEU A 157 12.06 4.35 -6.71
N ALA A 158 11.07 5.23 -6.60
CA ALA A 158 10.42 5.85 -7.75
C ALA A 158 11.43 6.64 -8.61
N ASP A 159 12.31 7.43 -7.95
CA ASP A 159 13.40 8.14 -8.66
C ASP A 159 14.37 7.18 -9.33
N ALA A 160 14.73 6.08 -8.66
CA ALA A 160 15.63 5.05 -9.21
C ALA A 160 15.01 4.25 -10.37
N LEU A 161 13.70 4.23 -10.50
CA LEU A 161 12.95 3.59 -11.59
C LEU A 161 12.76 4.51 -12.80
N ALA A 162 13.10 5.79 -12.69
CA ALA A 162 12.93 6.75 -13.79
C ALA A 162 13.68 6.28 -15.06
N GLY A 163 12.98 6.29 -16.19
CA GLY A 163 13.53 5.84 -17.48
C GLY A 163 13.57 4.32 -17.69
N SER A 164 13.22 3.49 -16.69
CA SER A 164 13.23 2.03 -16.80
C SER A 164 11.97 1.42 -17.45
N GLY A 165 10.97 2.23 -17.79
CA GLY A 165 9.63 1.75 -18.19
C GLY A 165 8.70 1.43 -17.03
N VAL A 166 9.22 1.31 -15.82
CA VAL A 166 8.45 1.01 -14.59
C VAL A 166 8.01 2.30 -13.90
N HIS A 167 6.76 2.35 -13.47
CA HIS A 167 6.21 3.48 -12.74
C HIS A 167 5.78 3.08 -11.33
N LEU A 168 6.12 3.89 -10.32
CA LEU A 168 5.69 3.68 -8.94
C LEU A 168 4.73 4.79 -8.51
N LEU A 169 3.53 4.40 -8.08
CA LEU A 169 2.53 5.27 -7.50
C LEU A 169 2.53 5.12 -5.97
N LEU A 170 2.92 6.17 -5.27
CA LEU A 170 2.84 6.25 -3.82
C LEU A 170 1.49 6.84 -3.39
N VAL A 171 0.68 6.06 -2.68
CA VAL A 171 -0.63 6.49 -2.16
C VAL A 171 -0.48 6.88 -0.70
N ARG A 172 -0.90 8.10 -0.34
CA ARG A 172 -0.89 8.65 1.03
C ARG A 172 -2.33 8.86 1.53
N PRO A 173 -3.01 7.82 2.00
CA PRO A 173 -4.35 7.97 2.57
C PRO A 173 -4.28 8.60 3.96
N GLY A 174 -5.35 9.32 4.31
CA GLY A 174 -5.66 9.67 5.69
C GLY A 174 -6.27 8.50 6.45
N PHE A 175 -7.20 8.80 7.35
CA PHE A 175 -7.97 7.76 8.03
C PHE A 175 -8.93 7.10 7.03
N VAL A 176 -8.82 5.79 6.87
CA VAL A 176 -9.70 5.00 5.99
C VAL A 176 -10.64 4.18 6.86
N ILE A 177 -11.95 4.36 6.68
CA ILE A 177 -12.98 3.62 7.42
C ILE A 177 -13.01 2.19 6.89
N GLY A 178 -12.48 1.22 7.67
CA GLY A 178 -12.38 -0.18 7.26
C GLY A 178 -11.89 -1.07 8.40
N ARG A 179 -11.58 -2.33 8.11
CA ARG A 179 -11.19 -3.32 9.13
C ARG A 179 -10.02 -2.88 10.03
N MET A 180 -9.01 -2.21 9.48
CA MET A 180 -7.84 -1.76 10.25
C MET A 180 -8.19 -0.68 11.29
N THR A 181 -9.28 0.06 11.08
CA THR A 181 -9.74 1.17 11.92
C THR A 181 -11.07 0.87 12.60
N GLU A 182 -11.49 -0.40 12.61
CA GLU A 182 -12.72 -0.84 13.27
C GLU A 182 -12.68 -0.51 14.76
N GLY A 183 -13.77 0.04 15.28
CA GLY A 183 -13.87 0.50 16.67
C GLY A 183 -13.20 1.85 16.95
N MET A 184 -12.51 2.46 16.00
CA MET A 184 -11.91 3.78 16.15
C MET A 184 -12.87 4.89 15.72
N THR A 185 -12.81 6.03 16.39
CA THR A 185 -13.55 7.23 15.95
C THR A 185 -12.95 7.79 14.66
N PRO A 186 -13.75 7.97 13.59
CA PRO A 186 -13.26 8.54 12.34
C PRO A 186 -12.63 9.92 12.55
N ALA A 187 -11.46 10.12 11.96
CA ALA A 187 -10.77 11.41 11.98
C ALA A 187 -11.41 12.38 10.96
N PRO A 188 -11.19 13.71 11.11
CA PRO A 188 -11.54 14.66 10.07
C PRO A 188 -10.93 14.26 8.72
N PHE A 189 -11.69 14.43 7.65
CA PHE A 189 -11.30 14.04 6.28
C PHE A 189 -11.04 12.53 6.12
N SER A 190 -11.80 11.68 6.84
CA SER A 190 -11.79 10.24 6.61
C SER A 190 -12.26 9.90 5.20
N SER A 191 -11.78 8.78 4.67
CA SER A 191 -12.16 8.28 3.35
C SER A 191 -12.70 6.85 3.46
N THR A 192 -13.52 6.45 2.50
CA THR A 192 -13.92 5.05 2.33
C THR A 192 -12.88 4.29 1.51
N PRO A 193 -12.84 2.94 1.57
CA PRO A 193 -12.02 2.12 0.69
C PRO A 193 -12.25 2.40 -0.80
N ASP A 194 -13.50 2.68 -1.19
CA ASP A 194 -13.86 3.01 -2.58
C ASP A 194 -13.25 4.34 -3.03
N GLN A 195 -13.32 5.38 -2.20
CA GLN A 195 -12.67 6.66 -2.49
C GLN A 195 -11.15 6.53 -2.65
N VAL A 196 -10.52 5.68 -1.83
CA VAL A 196 -9.09 5.38 -1.97
C VAL A 196 -8.82 4.62 -3.27
N ALA A 197 -9.67 3.66 -3.63
CA ALA A 197 -9.54 2.89 -4.86
C ALA A 197 -9.68 3.79 -6.10
N ASP A 198 -10.71 4.63 -6.14
CA ASP A 198 -10.96 5.56 -7.25
C ASP A 198 -9.78 6.52 -7.45
N ALA A 199 -9.26 7.10 -6.36
CA ALA A 199 -8.10 7.98 -6.41
C ALA A 199 -6.82 7.25 -6.87
N THR A 200 -6.63 5.99 -6.43
CA THR A 200 -5.49 5.16 -6.82
C THR A 200 -5.52 4.83 -8.30
N VAL A 201 -6.65 4.35 -8.83
CA VAL A 201 -6.78 4.01 -10.25
C VAL A 201 -6.69 5.25 -11.13
N ALA A 202 -7.27 6.38 -10.70
CA ALA A 202 -7.08 7.66 -11.39
C ALA A 202 -5.62 8.13 -11.38
N GLY A 203 -4.87 7.85 -10.30
CA GLY A 203 -3.44 8.11 -10.20
C GLY A 203 -2.63 7.26 -11.18
N LEU A 204 -2.90 5.95 -11.25
CA LEU A 204 -2.27 5.03 -12.20
C LEU A 204 -2.48 5.47 -13.66
N ARG A 205 -3.73 5.76 -14.04
CA ARG A 205 -4.08 6.23 -15.39
C ARG A 205 -3.33 7.49 -15.80
N ARG A 206 -3.10 8.40 -14.85
CA ARG A 206 -2.42 9.67 -15.09
C ARG A 206 -0.92 9.60 -14.83
N ARG A 207 -0.38 8.43 -14.54
CA ARG A 207 1.02 8.19 -14.18
C ARG A 207 1.51 9.20 -13.13
N ARG A 208 0.73 9.38 -12.07
CA ARG A 208 1.11 10.27 -10.96
C ARG A 208 2.07 9.54 -10.02
N ASP A 209 3.11 10.23 -9.58
CA ASP A 209 4.07 9.66 -8.61
C ASP A 209 3.46 9.57 -7.21
N VAL A 210 2.60 10.53 -6.83
CA VAL A 210 1.99 10.60 -5.49
C VAL A 210 0.52 10.98 -5.57
N VAL A 211 -0.32 10.24 -4.83
CA VAL A 211 -1.74 10.54 -4.62
C VAL A 211 -2.04 10.66 -3.13
N TRP A 212 -2.72 11.76 -2.75
CA TRP A 212 -3.24 12.00 -1.41
C TRP A 212 -4.74 11.73 -1.37
N VAL A 213 -5.21 11.02 -0.35
CA VAL A 213 -6.64 10.68 -0.26
C VAL A 213 -7.20 11.02 1.13
N PRO A 214 -8.11 11.99 1.20
CA PRO A 214 -8.50 12.92 0.15
C PRO A 214 -7.41 13.95 -0.17
N ALA A 215 -7.50 14.58 -1.33
CA ALA A 215 -6.46 15.50 -1.82
C ALA A 215 -6.19 16.71 -0.91
N ILE A 216 -7.18 17.14 -0.13
CA ILE A 216 -7.05 18.22 0.86
C ILE A 216 -5.97 17.96 1.91
N LEU A 217 -5.63 16.69 2.16
CA LEU A 217 -4.58 16.35 3.12
C LEU A 217 -3.18 16.82 2.68
N ARG A 218 -2.97 17.03 1.38
CA ARG A 218 -1.69 17.55 0.86
C ARG A 218 -1.35 18.92 1.44
N PRO A 219 -2.15 19.98 1.25
CA PRO A 219 -1.87 21.29 1.86
C PRO A 219 -1.95 21.26 3.39
N VAL A 220 -2.87 20.48 3.98
CA VAL A 220 -2.97 20.35 5.44
C VAL A 220 -1.66 19.84 6.03
N PHE A 221 -1.10 18.76 5.51
CA PHE A 221 0.16 18.20 6.00
C PHE A 221 1.38 19.03 5.62
N ALA A 222 1.35 19.79 4.53
CA ALA A 222 2.39 20.77 4.22
C ALA A 222 2.49 21.84 5.35
N VAL A 223 1.35 22.40 5.78
CA VAL A 223 1.31 23.33 6.91
C VAL A 223 1.70 22.63 8.23
N MET A 224 1.16 21.43 8.49
CA MET A 224 1.46 20.69 9.71
C MET A 224 2.97 20.39 9.87
N ARG A 225 3.70 20.16 8.79
CA ARG A 225 5.16 19.94 8.84
C ARG A 225 5.93 21.15 9.36
N LEU A 226 5.41 22.35 9.19
CA LEU A 226 6.04 23.60 9.62
C LEU A 226 5.75 23.94 11.10
N LEU A 227 4.78 23.27 11.74
CA LEU A 227 4.42 23.57 13.13
C LEU A 227 5.59 23.30 14.09
N PRO A 228 5.94 24.23 14.99
CA PRO A 228 6.96 23.99 16.01
C PRO A 228 6.58 22.85 16.93
N ARG A 229 7.59 22.11 17.43
CA ARG A 229 7.41 20.96 18.34
C ARG A 229 6.50 21.24 19.56
N PRO A 230 6.58 22.38 20.26
CA PRO A 230 5.69 22.66 21.39
C PRO A 230 4.22 22.71 21.00
N VAL A 231 3.90 23.28 19.84
CA VAL A 231 2.52 23.32 19.30
C VAL A 231 2.07 21.93 18.90
N TRP A 232 2.92 21.18 18.18
CA TRP A 232 2.64 19.81 17.75
C TRP A 232 2.32 18.86 18.92
N ARG A 233 3.05 18.99 20.03
CA ARG A 233 2.84 18.18 21.24
C ARG A 233 1.48 18.41 21.91
N ARG A 234 0.84 19.57 21.71
CA ARG A 234 -0.46 19.93 22.28
C ARG A 234 -1.64 19.44 21.45
N LEU A 235 -1.40 18.97 20.22
CA LEU A 235 -2.46 18.40 19.40
C LEU A 235 -3.02 17.13 20.06
N PRO A 236 -4.34 16.86 19.93
CA PRO A 236 -4.98 15.69 20.53
C PRO A 236 -4.29 14.38 20.11
N ARG A 237 -4.33 13.43 21.03
CA ARG A 237 -3.85 12.06 20.79
C ARG A 237 -4.73 11.36 19.75
#